data_e39edc20cba8c454b143f699985beb7a
#
_entry.id   e39edc20cba8c454b143f699985beb7a
#
_cell.length_a   1.000
_cell.length_b   1.000
_cell.length_c   1.000
_cell.angle_alpha   90.00
_cell.angle_beta   90.00
_cell.angle_gamma   90.00
#
_symmetry.space_group_name_H-M   'P 1'
#
loop_
_entity.id
_entity.type
_entity.pdbx_description
1 polymer ?
#
loop_
_entity_poly.entity_id
_entity_poly.type
_entity_poly.pdbx_seq_one_letter_code
_entity_poly.pdbx_strand_id
1 'polypeptide(L)'
;MLCGNALVGKEKEQYQNILDLEDDPLLYVDALTFLSMCLVKYHKKNAIILIDEYDVPLENAWFSGFYEDMVDYIRSLNYELDDKYEEVMQWFDGYQFGGRDIYNTWSIINYADTARLDRNAFPRPYWSNTSSNSIIQELVEEADFETRNEIESLIVGDTIEKPVHEDITYGDIHESRDNLWNFLYFTGYLKKTGERPQEESIYLELAIPNAEIRSIYRNTILTWFDKKIQKADLSPLFTAIEMDDCEAFGNFVSDQLLNTI
;
A
#
# COMPACT_ATOMS: atom_id res chain seq x y z
N MET A 1 31.97 13.31 13.88
CA MET A 1 31.54 12.43 14.99
C MET A 1 32.72 11.81 15.72
N LEU A 2 33.69 11.18 15.06
CA LEU A 2 34.87 10.55 15.68
C LEU A 2 35.75 11.52 16.48
N CYS A 3 35.89 12.76 16.04
CA CYS A 3 36.70 13.78 16.73
C CYS A 3 35.97 14.50 17.88
N GLY A 4 34.68 14.25 18.08
CA GLY A 4 33.86 14.82 19.15
C GLY A 4 33.60 13.84 20.28
N ASN A 5 33.08 14.36 21.43
CA ASN A 5 32.70 13.53 22.57
C ASN A 5 31.31 12.92 22.49
N ALA A 6 30.71 12.91 21.28
CA ALA A 6 29.34 12.42 21.10
C ALA A 6 29.23 10.89 21.18
N LEU A 7 30.27 10.18 20.70
CA LEU A 7 30.38 8.73 20.76
C LEU A 7 31.49 8.32 21.74
N VAL A 8 31.26 7.32 22.55
CA VAL A 8 32.20 6.85 23.57
C VAL A 8 32.34 5.31 23.57
N GLY A 9 33.55 4.84 23.91
CA GLY A 9 33.82 3.40 24.09
C GLY A 9 33.44 2.57 22.84
N LYS A 10 32.61 1.54 23.04
CA LYS A 10 32.20 0.59 22.00
C LYS A 10 31.46 1.23 20.83
N GLU A 11 30.75 2.32 21.06
CA GLU A 11 30.03 3.03 19.97
C GLU A 11 31.02 3.64 18.97
N LYS A 12 32.16 4.13 19.45
CA LYS A 12 33.19 4.70 18.62
C LYS A 12 33.92 3.62 17.82
N GLU A 13 34.17 2.48 18.43
CA GLU A 13 34.73 1.30 17.81
C GLU A 13 33.81 0.76 16.72
N GLN A 14 32.52 0.53 17.01
CA GLN A 14 31.54 0.07 16.05
C GLN A 14 31.38 1.05 14.87
N TYR A 15 31.37 2.35 15.15
CA TYR A 15 31.31 3.38 14.08
C TYR A 15 32.55 3.31 13.18
N GLN A 16 33.75 3.07 13.76
CA GLN A 16 34.98 2.94 13.01
C GLN A 16 34.97 1.67 12.16
N ASN A 17 34.56 0.53 12.71
CA ASN A 17 34.49 -0.75 12.02
C ASN A 17 33.56 -0.70 10.78
N ILE A 18 32.42 0.02 10.88
CA ILE A 18 31.56 0.27 9.74
C ILE A 18 32.24 1.14 8.67
N LEU A 19 33.00 2.17 9.08
CA LEU A 19 33.73 3.03 8.17
C LEU A 19 34.89 2.30 7.45
N ASP A 20 35.55 1.40 8.17
CA ASP A 20 36.67 0.63 7.67
C ASP A 20 36.24 -0.57 6.80
N LEU A 21 34.90 -0.72 6.60
CA LEU A 21 34.28 -1.80 5.82
C LEU A 21 34.78 -3.20 6.25
N GLU A 22 34.82 -3.44 7.57
CA GLU A 22 35.16 -4.75 8.09
C GLU A 22 34.24 -5.85 7.55
N ASP A 23 34.80 -7.01 7.27
CA ASP A 23 34.12 -8.15 6.67
C ASP A 23 33.32 -8.94 7.73
N ASP A 24 32.42 -8.24 8.42
CA ASP A 24 31.46 -8.82 9.36
C ASP A 24 30.02 -8.41 8.97
N PRO A 25 29.25 -9.32 8.34
CA PRO A 25 27.88 -9.04 7.91
C PRO A 25 26.97 -8.53 9.02
N LEU A 26 27.19 -8.93 10.28
CA LEU A 26 26.37 -8.51 11.41
C LEU A 26 26.51 -7.03 11.74
N LEU A 27 27.65 -6.42 11.39
CA LEU A 27 27.86 -4.97 11.56
C LEU A 27 26.90 -4.13 10.71
N TYR A 28 26.46 -4.67 9.58
CA TYR A 28 25.67 -3.92 8.61
C TYR A 28 24.16 -4.09 8.80
N VAL A 29 23.71 -5.15 9.49
CA VAL A 29 22.29 -5.42 9.74
C VAL A 29 21.62 -4.22 10.44
N ASP A 30 22.27 -3.68 11.48
CA ASP A 30 21.75 -2.57 12.26
C ASP A 30 22.44 -1.23 11.93
N ALA A 31 23.24 -1.16 10.86
CA ALA A 31 24.07 0.00 10.57
C ALA A 31 23.27 1.30 10.43
N LEU A 32 22.11 1.28 9.76
CA LEU A 32 21.25 2.47 9.60
C LEU A 32 20.67 2.92 10.95
N THR A 33 20.21 1.98 11.77
CA THR A 33 19.70 2.26 13.12
C THR A 33 20.80 2.85 13.99
N PHE A 34 21.97 2.24 13.98
CA PHE A 34 23.13 2.71 14.71
C PHE A 34 23.59 4.10 14.25
N LEU A 35 23.67 4.34 12.94
CA LEU A 35 24.03 5.64 12.37
C LEU A 35 23.02 6.72 12.76
N SER A 36 21.71 6.39 12.74
CA SER A 36 20.65 7.30 13.18
C SER A 36 20.82 7.69 14.65
N MET A 37 21.10 6.73 15.51
CA MET A 37 21.42 6.97 16.93
C MET A 37 22.64 7.90 17.07
N CYS A 38 23.70 7.68 16.30
CA CYS A 38 24.89 8.51 16.31
C CYS A 38 24.57 9.95 15.89
N LEU A 39 23.76 10.13 14.84
CA LEU A 39 23.31 11.44 14.37
C LEU A 39 22.46 12.18 15.41
N VAL A 40 21.52 11.49 16.06
CA VAL A 40 20.70 12.05 17.13
C VAL A 40 21.57 12.47 18.30
N LYS A 41 22.53 11.64 18.72
CA LYS A 41 23.48 11.97 19.81
C LYS A 41 24.33 13.20 19.48
N TYR A 42 24.78 13.33 18.24
CA TYR A 42 25.64 14.41 17.83
C TYR A 42 24.88 15.73 17.64
N HIS A 43 23.76 15.69 16.89
CA HIS A 43 23.01 16.89 16.51
C HIS A 43 21.93 17.28 17.51
N LYS A 44 21.59 16.41 18.46
CA LYS A 44 20.47 16.58 19.43
C LYS A 44 19.12 16.85 18.74
N LYS A 45 18.94 16.30 17.54
CA LYS A 45 17.71 16.37 16.71
C LYS A 45 17.42 15.00 16.17
N ASN A 46 16.15 14.72 15.88
CA ASN A 46 15.76 13.48 15.27
C ASN A 46 16.41 13.34 13.88
N ALA A 47 16.92 12.16 13.56
CA ALA A 47 17.39 11.81 12.24
C ALA A 47 16.17 11.41 11.38
N ILE A 48 16.16 11.85 10.13
CA ILE A 48 15.19 11.42 9.11
C ILE A 48 16.00 10.66 8.08
N ILE A 49 15.62 9.41 7.83
CA ILE A 49 16.21 8.57 6.79
C ILE A 49 15.24 8.62 5.61
N LEU A 50 15.75 9.05 4.46
CA LEU A 50 15.04 9.00 3.19
C LEU A 50 15.68 7.89 2.37
N ILE A 51 14.91 6.88 2.02
CA ILE A 51 15.34 5.77 1.16
C ILE A 51 14.54 5.88 -0.12
N ASP A 52 15.23 6.16 -1.21
CA ASP A 52 14.71 6.08 -2.56
C ASP A 52 15.05 4.71 -3.14
N GLU A 53 14.23 4.21 -4.07
CA GLU A 53 14.46 2.92 -4.75
C GLU A 53 14.79 1.78 -3.76
N TYR A 54 13.94 1.60 -2.76
CA TYR A 54 14.12 0.59 -1.69
C TYR A 54 14.13 -0.87 -2.20
N ASP A 55 13.71 -1.10 -3.43
CA ASP A 55 13.68 -2.36 -4.16
C ASP A 55 15.01 -2.68 -4.86
N VAL A 56 15.87 -1.68 -5.09
CA VAL A 56 17.19 -1.83 -5.73
C VAL A 56 18.06 -2.93 -5.09
N PRO A 57 18.08 -3.14 -3.76
CA PRO A 57 18.84 -4.26 -3.20
C PRO A 57 18.39 -5.63 -3.70
N LEU A 58 17.07 -5.84 -3.90
CA LEU A 58 16.52 -7.09 -4.45
C LEU A 58 16.83 -7.23 -5.94
N GLU A 59 16.70 -6.14 -6.70
CA GLU A 59 17.05 -6.09 -8.11
C GLU A 59 18.54 -6.37 -8.32
N ASN A 60 19.42 -5.71 -7.57
CA ASN A 60 20.85 -5.96 -7.61
C ASN A 60 21.22 -7.39 -7.20
N ALA A 61 20.55 -7.96 -6.19
CA ALA A 61 20.75 -9.34 -5.78
C ALA A 61 20.40 -10.32 -6.91
N TRP A 62 19.35 -10.04 -7.68
CA TRP A 62 18.98 -10.81 -8.86
C TRP A 62 20.04 -10.77 -9.94
N PHE A 63 20.46 -9.57 -10.36
CA PHE A 63 21.48 -9.41 -11.41
C PHE A 63 22.87 -9.89 -11.00
N SER A 64 23.20 -9.85 -9.72
CA SER A 64 24.49 -10.27 -9.18
C SER A 64 24.53 -11.73 -8.74
N GLY A 65 23.42 -12.46 -8.84
CA GLY A 65 23.34 -13.89 -8.60
C GLY A 65 23.29 -14.31 -7.13
N PHE A 66 23.01 -13.38 -6.18
CA PHE A 66 22.82 -13.69 -4.76
C PHE A 66 21.38 -13.45 -4.27
N TYR A 67 20.41 -13.53 -5.19
CA TYR A 67 19.00 -13.30 -4.90
C TYR A 67 18.46 -14.27 -3.83
N GLU A 68 18.81 -15.54 -3.92
CA GLU A 68 18.37 -16.55 -2.95
C GLU A 68 18.93 -16.24 -1.55
N ASP A 69 20.18 -15.78 -1.44
CA ASP A 69 20.77 -15.37 -0.16
C ASP A 69 20.03 -14.15 0.43
N MET A 70 19.63 -13.22 -0.41
CA MET A 70 18.83 -12.05 0.01
C MET A 70 17.41 -12.48 0.42
N VAL A 71 16.79 -13.39 -0.32
CA VAL A 71 15.49 -13.97 0.04
C VAL A 71 15.58 -14.73 1.35
N ASP A 72 16.65 -15.54 1.56
CA ASP A 72 16.86 -16.26 2.80
C ASP A 72 17.16 -15.30 3.97
N TYR A 73 17.85 -14.20 3.73
CA TYR A 73 18.01 -13.14 4.71
C TYR A 73 16.65 -12.52 5.09
N ILE A 74 15.83 -12.15 4.12
CA ILE A 74 14.46 -11.64 4.37
C ILE A 74 13.62 -12.70 5.08
N ARG A 75 13.72 -13.99 4.67
CA ARG A 75 13.06 -15.10 5.36
C ARG A 75 13.56 -15.25 6.80
N SER A 76 14.85 -15.08 7.06
CA SER A 76 15.40 -15.15 8.42
C SER A 76 14.84 -14.06 9.34
N LEU A 77 14.53 -12.89 8.81
CA LEU A 77 13.79 -11.86 9.53
C LEU A 77 12.33 -12.29 9.81
N ASN A 78 11.80 -13.21 9.02
CA ASN A 78 10.43 -13.72 9.11
C ASN A 78 10.30 -15.06 9.86
N TYR A 79 11.39 -15.66 10.39
CA TYR A 79 11.34 -16.95 11.11
C TYR A 79 10.34 -17.00 12.27
N GLU A 80 9.90 -15.85 12.73
CA GLU A 80 8.86 -15.76 13.75
C GLU A 80 7.42 -15.80 13.21
N LEU A 81 7.25 -15.90 11.88
CA LEU A 81 5.95 -15.88 11.19
C LEU A 81 5.56 -17.21 10.54
N ASP A 82 6.29 -18.30 10.79
CA ASP A 82 5.98 -19.60 10.15
C ASP A 82 4.56 -20.07 10.43
N ASP A 83 4.04 -19.83 11.62
CA ASP A 83 2.67 -20.12 12.03
C ASP A 83 1.63 -19.15 11.44
N LYS A 84 2.06 -18.06 10.80
CA LYS A 84 1.24 -17.01 10.21
C LYS A 84 1.38 -16.86 8.70
N TYR A 85 2.02 -17.84 8.06
CA TYR A 85 2.33 -17.79 6.63
C TYR A 85 1.08 -17.59 5.76
N GLU A 86 -0.04 -18.25 6.09
CA GLU A 86 -1.29 -18.08 5.34
C GLU A 86 -1.88 -16.67 5.48
N GLU A 87 -1.78 -16.08 6.68
CA GLU A 87 -2.20 -14.69 6.90
C GLU A 87 -1.32 -13.72 6.08
N VAL A 88 -0.01 -13.95 6.08
CA VAL A 88 0.96 -13.13 5.32
C VAL A 88 0.67 -13.22 3.82
N MET A 89 0.45 -14.43 3.29
CA MET A 89 0.06 -14.64 1.90
C MET A 89 -1.21 -13.89 1.55
N GLN A 90 -2.27 -14.07 2.33
CA GLN A 90 -3.56 -13.45 2.06
C GLN A 90 -3.51 -11.93 2.07
N TRP A 91 -2.69 -11.35 2.96
CA TRP A 91 -2.67 -9.91 3.21
C TRP A 91 -1.66 -9.15 2.38
N PHE A 92 -0.51 -9.72 2.05
CA PHE A 92 0.62 -8.97 1.51
C PHE A 92 1.21 -9.53 0.21
N ASP A 93 0.74 -10.70 -0.25
CA ASP A 93 1.09 -11.29 -1.54
C ASP A 93 0.25 -10.66 -2.68
N GLY A 94 0.46 -11.14 -3.88
CA GLY A 94 -0.40 -10.85 -5.04
C GLY A 94 0.25 -10.02 -6.12
N TYR A 95 1.53 -9.71 -6.00
CA TYR A 95 2.32 -9.10 -7.06
C TYR A 95 3.16 -10.17 -7.76
N GLN A 96 3.42 -9.99 -9.05
CA GLN A 96 4.24 -10.92 -9.83
C GLN A 96 5.33 -10.19 -10.58
N PHE A 97 6.55 -10.68 -10.47
CA PHE A 97 7.68 -10.22 -11.24
C PHE A 97 8.48 -11.42 -11.78
N GLY A 98 8.69 -11.45 -13.09
CA GLY A 98 9.40 -12.57 -13.72
C GLY A 98 8.77 -13.95 -13.49
N GLY A 99 7.43 -14.01 -13.29
CA GLY A 99 6.70 -15.26 -13.01
C GLY A 99 6.86 -15.77 -11.57
N ARG A 100 7.35 -14.95 -10.66
CA ARG A 100 7.41 -15.22 -9.21
C ARG A 100 6.52 -14.28 -8.43
N ASP A 101 5.93 -14.79 -7.36
CA ASP A 101 5.12 -14.00 -6.45
C ASP A 101 6.01 -13.09 -5.59
N ILE A 102 5.62 -11.83 -5.48
CA ILE A 102 6.32 -10.81 -4.70
C ILE A 102 5.35 -10.21 -3.69
N TYR A 103 5.86 -10.06 -2.50
CA TYR A 103 5.14 -9.47 -1.36
C TYR A 103 5.47 -8.00 -1.20
N ASN A 104 4.54 -7.23 -0.63
CA ASN A 104 4.86 -5.88 -0.18
C ASN A 104 5.80 -5.94 1.02
N THR A 105 7.07 -5.69 0.77
CA THR A 105 8.14 -5.80 1.78
C THR A 105 7.91 -4.89 2.98
N TRP A 106 7.43 -3.67 2.77
CA TRP A 106 7.12 -2.73 3.84
C TRP A 106 6.07 -3.28 4.79
N SER A 107 5.00 -3.81 4.24
CA SER A 107 3.87 -4.35 5.03
C SER A 107 4.28 -5.58 5.81
N ILE A 108 5.09 -6.47 5.21
CA ILE A 108 5.61 -7.67 5.89
C ILE A 108 6.51 -7.30 7.08
N ILE A 109 7.46 -6.38 6.90
CA ILE A 109 8.37 -5.97 7.97
C ILE A 109 7.57 -5.39 9.15
N ASN A 110 6.63 -4.50 8.88
CA ASN A 110 5.79 -3.91 9.92
C ASN A 110 4.89 -4.94 10.62
N TYR A 111 4.37 -5.91 9.86
CA TYR A 111 3.60 -7.00 10.44
C TYR A 111 4.47 -7.91 11.29
N ALA A 112 5.65 -8.29 10.82
CA ALA A 112 6.60 -9.12 11.56
C ALA A 112 7.00 -8.46 12.90
N ASP A 113 7.30 -7.17 12.89
CA ASP A 113 7.58 -6.42 14.12
C ASP A 113 6.38 -6.41 15.09
N THR A 114 5.17 -6.26 14.56
CA THR A 114 3.96 -6.28 15.40
C THR A 114 3.72 -7.68 15.97
N ALA A 115 3.83 -8.73 15.16
CA ALA A 115 3.62 -10.13 15.55
C ALA A 115 4.69 -10.63 16.53
N ARG A 116 5.91 -10.08 16.47
CA ARG A 116 6.97 -10.36 17.44
C ARG A 116 6.61 -9.85 18.83
N LEU A 117 5.94 -8.71 18.92
CA LEU A 117 5.52 -8.11 20.20
C LEU A 117 4.21 -8.74 20.72
N ASP A 118 3.30 -9.07 19.82
CA ASP A 118 2.03 -9.70 20.13
C ASP A 118 1.72 -10.81 19.10
N ARG A 119 1.89 -12.07 19.53
CA ARG A 119 1.61 -13.26 18.69
C ARG A 119 0.16 -13.36 18.20
N ASN A 120 -0.77 -12.68 18.84
CA ASN A 120 -2.16 -12.63 18.43
C ASN A 120 -2.47 -11.41 17.56
N ALA A 121 -1.47 -10.61 17.20
CA ALA A 121 -1.67 -9.46 16.33
C ALA A 121 -2.28 -9.88 15.00
N PHE A 122 -3.28 -9.13 14.56
CA PHE A 122 -3.92 -9.29 13.27
C PHE A 122 -3.28 -8.36 12.23
N PRO A 123 -3.11 -8.79 10.97
CA PRO A 123 -2.58 -7.96 9.89
C PRO A 123 -3.41 -6.68 9.69
N ARG A 124 -2.73 -5.60 9.32
CA ARG A 124 -3.34 -4.29 9.07
C ARG A 124 -2.86 -3.74 7.73
N PRO A 125 -3.55 -2.75 7.17
CA PRO A 125 -3.09 -2.07 5.97
C PRO A 125 -1.94 -1.09 6.29
N TYR A 126 -0.72 -1.62 6.45
CA TYR A 126 0.48 -0.83 6.78
C TYR A 126 0.86 0.13 5.65
N TRP A 127 0.60 -0.25 4.41
CA TRP A 127 0.86 0.59 3.24
C TRP A 127 -0.03 1.83 3.20
N SER A 128 -1.20 1.79 3.82
CA SER A 128 -2.10 2.94 3.91
C SER A 128 -1.47 4.17 4.55
N ASN A 129 -0.41 4.00 5.34
CA ASN A 129 0.26 5.07 6.07
C ASN A 129 1.50 5.63 5.34
N THR A 130 1.94 5.01 4.25
CA THR A 130 3.16 5.39 3.53
C THR A 130 2.90 6.17 2.26
N SER A 131 1.80 5.89 1.59
CA SER A 131 1.38 6.60 0.39
C SER A 131 0.11 7.41 0.65
N SER A 132 -0.02 8.52 -0.05
CA SER A 132 -1.28 9.26 -0.07
C SER A 132 -2.31 8.40 -0.82
N ASN A 133 -3.27 7.81 -0.10
CA ASN A 133 -4.41 7.13 -0.71
C ASN A 133 -5.39 8.12 -1.38
N SER A 134 -4.94 9.36 -1.60
CA SER A 134 -5.73 10.41 -2.25
C SER A 134 -6.25 9.97 -3.62
N ILE A 135 -5.48 9.16 -4.36
CA ILE A 135 -5.89 8.70 -5.68
C ILE A 135 -7.10 7.75 -5.62
N ILE A 136 -7.16 6.86 -4.61
CA ILE A 136 -8.34 6.00 -4.40
C ILE A 136 -9.53 6.86 -3.94
N GLN A 137 -9.27 7.85 -3.08
CA GLN A 137 -10.31 8.77 -2.63
C GLN A 137 -10.86 9.56 -3.81
N GLU A 138 -10.01 10.09 -4.67
CA GLU A 138 -10.38 10.83 -5.86
C GLU A 138 -11.16 9.97 -6.85
N LEU A 139 -10.70 8.73 -7.10
CA LEU A 139 -11.44 7.74 -7.89
C LEU A 139 -12.86 7.53 -7.37
N VAL A 140 -13.03 7.36 -6.05
CA VAL A 140 -14.33 7.12 -5.41
C VAL A 140 -15.21 8.37 -5.44
N GLU A 141 -14.62 9.57 -5.21
CA GLU A 141 -15.36 10.83 -5.19
C GLU A 141 -15.88 11.24 -6.57
N GLU A 142 -15.11 10.99 -7.63
CA GLU A 142 -15.41 11.36 -9.01
C GLU A 142 -16.06 10.21 -9.82
N ALA A 143 -16.20 9.03 -9.22
CA ALA A 143 -16.75 7.87 -9.87
C ALA A 143 -18.17 8.11 -10.41
N ASP A 144 -18.36 7.85 -11.69
CA ASP A 144 -19.68 7.71 -12.28
C ASP A 144 -20.25 6.29 -12.03
N PHE A 145 -21.41 6.01 -12.52
CA PHE A 145 -22.10 4.74 -12.31
C PHE A 145 -21.30 3.53 -12.80
N GLU A 146 -20.65 3.63 -13.95
CA GLU A 146 -19.85 2.53 -14.52
C GLU A 146 -18.60 2.27 -13.67
N THR A 147 -17.86 3.32 -13.33
CA THR A 147 -16.68 3.23 -12.46
C THR A 147 -17.02 2.66 -11.09
N ARG A 148 -18.17 3.02 -10.51
CA ARG A 148 -18.64 2.46 -9.24
C ARG A 148 -18.88 0.96 -9.32
N ASN A 149 -19.58 0.49 -10.36
CA ASN A 149 -19.80 -0.93 -10.59
C ASN A 149 -18.47 -1.69 -10.73
N GLU A 150 -17.47 -1.10 -11.41
CA GLU A 150 -16.14 -1.67 -11.55
C GLU A 150 -15.41 -1.75 -10.19
N ILE A 151 -15.50 -0.71 -9.36
CA ILE A 151 -14.94 -0.71 -8.00
C ILE A 151 -15.61 -1.80 -7.15
N GLU A 152 -16.94 -1.92 -7.22
CA GLU A 152 -17.68 -2.94 -6.48
C GLU A 152 -17.26 -4.35 -6.92
N SER A 153 -17.19 -4.60 -8.22
CA SER A 153 -16.70 -5.87 -8.78
C SER A 153 -15.30 -6.22 -8.27
N LEU A 154 -14.37 -5.26 -8.28
CA LEU A 154 -13.03 -5.46 -7.73
C LEU A 154 -13.04 -5.80 -6.24
N ILE A 155 -13.90 -5.15 -5.43
CA ILE A 155 -13.99 -5.38 -3.99
C ILE A 155 -14.55 -6.76 -3.66
N VAL A 156 -15.51 -7.27 -4.43
CA VAL A 156 -16.04 -8.63 -4.25
C VAL A 156 -15.08 -9.70 -4.76
N GLY A 157 -14.07 -9.33 -5.54
CA GLY A 157 -13.00 -10.22 -5.99
C GLY A 157 -13.07 -10.57 -7.47
N ASP A 158 -13.95 -9.91 -8.23
CA ASP A 158 -14.01 -10.01 -9.68
C ASP A 158 -12.88 -9.21 -10.33
N THR A 159 -12.76 -9.32 -11.65
CA THR A 159 -11.78 -8.60 -12.47
C THR A 159 -12.46 -7.56 -13.35
N ILE A 160 -11.70 -6.53 -13.74
CA ILE A 160 -12.10 -5.58 -14.78
C ILE A 160 -11.10 -5.66 -15.93
N GLU A 161 -11.57 -5.35 -17.15
CA GLU A 161 -10.73 -5.35 -18.34
C GLU A 161 -10.48 -3.92 -18.80
N LYS A 162 -9.21 -3.51 -18.92
CA LYS A 162 -8.81 -2.16 -19.32
C LYS A 162 -7.68 -2.17 -20.34
N PRO A 163 -7.67 -1.24 -21.31
CA PRO A 163 -6.54 -1.08 -22.22
C PRO A 163 -5.33 -0.56 -21.44
N VAL A 164 -4.14 -1.05 -21.80
CA VAL A 164 -2.88 -0.60 -21.21
C VAL A 164 -2.27 0.53 -22.03
N HIS A 165 -1.85 1.59 -21.33
CA HIS A 165 -1.09 2.71 -21.85
C HIS A 165 0.18 2.86 -20.99
N GLU A 166 1.35 2.57 -21.56
CA GLU A 166 2.63 2.56 -20.80
C GLU A 166 3.17 3.96 -20.53
N ASP A 167 2.78 4.97 -21.30
CA ASP A 167 3.33 6.33 -21.25
C ASP A 167 2.49 7.30 -20.39
N ILE A 168 1.94 6.83 -19.26
CA ILE A 168 1.08 7.66 -18.40
C ILE A 168 1.92 8.33 -17.32
N THR A 169 1.78 9.65 -17.23
CA THR A 169 2.35 10.47 -16.15
C THR A 169 1.27 10.91 -15.14
N TYR A 170 1.67 11.43 -13.99
CA TYR A 170 0.75 12.01 -13.01
C TYR A 170 -0.15 13.12 -13.59
N GLY A 171 0.31 13.84 -14.62
CA GLY A 171 -0.47 14.87 -15.30
C GLY A 171 -1.63 14.32 -16.11
N ASP A 172 -1.51 13.10 -16.60
CA ASP A 172 -2.44 12.50 -17.56
C ASP A 172 -3.57 11.71 -16.88
N ILE A 173 -3.51 11.52 -15.56
CA ILE A 173 -4.46 10.68 -14.80
C ILE A 173 -5.91 11.14 -15.01
N HIS A 174 -6.14 12.44 -15.09
CA HIS A 174 -7.48 13.04 -15.22
C HIS A 174 -7.94 13.20 -16.68
N GLU A 175 -7.08 12.87 -17.66
CA GLU A 175 -7.44 13.01 -19.08
C GLU A 175 -8.41 11.93 -19.55
N SER A 176 -8.33 10.73 -18.96
CA SER A 176 -9.27 9.63 -19.24
C SER A 176 -9.43 8.69 -18.05
N ARG A 177 -10.54 7.94 -18.00
CA ARG A 177 -10.74 6.88 -16.99
C ARG A 177 -9.72 5.76 -17.12
N ASP A 178 -9.37 5.40 -18.35
CA ASP A 178 -8.40 4.33 -18.60
C ASP A 178 -7.04 4.70 -18.03
N ASN A 179 -6.64 5.98 -18.08
CA ASN A 179 -5.42 6.47 -17.48
C ASN A 179 -5.41 6.26 -15.96
N LEU A 180 -6.53 6.52 -15.29
CA LEU A 180 -6.66 6.29 -13.86
C LEU A 180 -6.49 4.81 -13.50
N TRP A 181 -7.14 3.90 -14.24
CA TRP A 181 -7.00 2.45 -14.02
C TRP A 181 -5.57 1.96 -14.28
N ASN A 182 -4.94 2.47 -15.33
CA ASN A 182 -3.53 2.18 -15.63
C ASN A 182 -2.61 2.70 -14.52
N PHE A 183 -2.85 3.90 -14.02
CA PHE A 183 -2.08 4.45 -12.90
C PHE A 183 -2.20 3.58 -11.65
N LEU A 184 -3.40 3.14 -11.29
CA LEU A 184 -3.62 2.21 -10.17
C LEU A 184 -2.92 0.87 -10.37
N TYR A 185 -2.82 0.40 -11.60
CA TYR A 185 -2.05 -0.80 -11.93
C TYR A 185 -0.54 -0.58 -11.74
N PHE A 186 0.02 0.48 -12.32
CA PHE A 186 1.47 0.77 -12.21
C PHE A 186 1.92 1.16 -10.80
N THR A 187 1.02 1.68 -9.97
CA THR A 187 1.32 2.02 -8.57
C THR A 187 1.01 0.87 -7.59
N GLY A 188 0.57 -0.29 -8.08
CA GLY A 188 0.36 -1.49 -7.26
C GLY A 188 -0.97 -1.56 -6.51
N TYR A 189 -1.92 -0.68 -6.80
CA TYR A 189 -3.30 -0.82 -6.28
C TYR A 189 -4.12 -1.86 -7.03
N LEU A 190 -3.67 -2.24 -8.22
CA LEU A 190 -4.23 -3.34 -9.00
C LEU A 190 -3.10 -4.27 -9.47
N LYS A 191 -3.43 -5.53 -9.71
CA LYS A 191 -2.55 -6.52 -10.32
C LYS A 191 -3.13 -7.02 -11.63
N LYS A 192 -2.24 -7.46 -12.54
CA LYS A 192 -2.63 -8.19 -13.74
C LYS A 192 -2.94 -9.64 -13.41
N THR A 193 -4.09 -10.14 -13.85
CA THR A 193 -4.47 -11.56 -13.80
C THR A 193 -4.48 -12.21 -15.16
N GLY A 194 -4.65 -11.42 -16.22
CA GLY A 194 -4.64 -11.87 -17.60
C GLY A 194 -4.30 -10.73 -18.55
N GLU A 195 -4.03 -11.09 -19.81
CA GLU A 195 -3.85 -10.12 -20.89
C GLU A 195 -4.44 -10.66 -22.19
N ARG A 196 -4.95 -9.77 -22.98
CA ARG A 196 -5.52 -10.08 -24.28
C ARG A 196 -5.15 -9.00 -25.31
N PRO A 197 -4.46 -9.36 -26.40
CA PRO A 197 -4.28 -8.42 -27.51
C PRO A 197 -5.60 -8.22 -28.25
N GLN A 198 -5.96 -6.98 -28.51
CA GLN A 198 -7.11 -6.61 -29.29
C GLN A 198 -6.76 -5.42 -30.19
N GLU A 199 -6.81 -5.62 -31.51
CA GLU A 199 -6.42 -4.64 -32.52
C GLU A 199 -4.99 -4.13 -32.29
N GLU A 200 -4.82 -2.85 -32.01
CA GLU A 200 -3.53 -2.21 -31.78
C GLU A 200 -3.23 -2.01 -30.27
N SER A 201 -4.08 -2.51 -29.37
CA SER A 201 -3.99 -2.33 -27.94
C SER A 201 -3.89 -3.66 -27.20
N ILE A 202 -3.25 -3.64 -26.04
CA ILE A 202 -3.24 -4.75 -25.09
C ILE A 202 -4.25 -4.42 -24.00
N TYR A 203 -5.19 -5.33 -23.77
CA TYR A 203 -6.12 -5.25 -22.66
C TYR A 203 -5.61 -6.11 -21.51
N LEU A 204 -5.58 -5.53 -20.32
CA LEU A 204 -5.24 -6.25 -19.09
C LEU A 204 -6.52 -6.58 -18.33
N GLU A 205 -6.56 -7.80 -17.82
CA GLU A 205 -7.50 -8.21 -16.81
C GLU A 205 -6.90 -7.84 -15.44
N LEU A 206 -7.56 -6.94 -14.71
CA LEU A 206 -7.06 -6.34 -13.49
C LEU A 206 -7.89 -6.77 -12.29
N ALA A 207 -7.23 -7.03 -11.15
CA ALA A 207 -7.84 -7.37 -9.87
C ALA A 207 -7.16 -6.64 -8.72
N ILE A 208 -7.82 -6.57 -7.57
CA ILE A 208 -7.17 -6.16 -6.32
C ILE A 208 -6.17 -7.23 -5.90
N PRO A 209 -4.89 -6.87 -5.61
CA PRO A 209 -3.84 -7.85 -5.38
C PRO A 209 -4.03 -8.70 -4.12
N ASN A 210 -4.49 -8.11 -3.01
CA ASN A 210 -4.52 -8.77 -1.71
C ASN A 210 -5.52 -8.12 -0.73
N ALA A 211 -5.60 -8.65 0.49
CA ALA A 211 -6.51 -8.16 1.52
C ALA A 211 -6.13 -6.78 2.05
N GLU A 212 -4.85 -6.42 2.06
CA GLU A 212 -4.38 -5.09 2.46
C GLU A 212 -4.98 -4.01 1.56
N ILE A 213 -4.79 -4.15 0.25
CA ILE A 213 -5.30 -3.20 -0.74
C ILE A 213 -6.84 -3.18 -0.75
N ARG A 214 -7.48 -4.36 -0.63
CA ARG A 214 -8.94 -4.45 -0.51
C ARG A 214 -9.47 -3.68 0.71
N SER A 215 -8.75 -3.75 1.83
CA SER A 215 -9.07 -2.98 3.03
C SER A 215 -8.96 -1.47 2.79
N ILE A 216 -7.96 -1.02 2.02
CA ILE A 216 -7.80 0.39 1.65
C ILE A 216 -9.01 0.87 0.84
N TYR A 217 -9.39 0.15 -0.22
CA TYR A 217 -10.58 0.48 -1.01
C TYR A 217 -11.84 0.58 -0.14
N ARG A 218 -12.12 -0.45 0.67
CA ARG A 218 -13.28 -0.48 1.56
C ARG A 218 -13.32 0.69 2.54
N ASN A 219 -12.19 0.97 3.20
CA ASN A 219 -12.11 2.06 4.17
C ASN A 219 -12.28 3.43 3.51
N THR A 220 -11.77 3.61 2.30
CA THR A 220 -11.95 4.85 1.55
C THR A 220 -13.42 5.06 1.18
N ILE A 221 -14.10 4.02 0.71
CA ILE A 221 -15.52 4.08 0.37
C ILE A 221 -16.37 4.36 1.61
N LEU A 222 -16.11 3.67 2.73
CA LEU A 222 -16.82 3.92 3.98
C LEU A 222 -16.62 5.35 4.47
N THR A 223 -15.38 5.86 4.41
CA THR A 223 -15.07 7.25 4.80
C THR A 223 -15.79 8.26 3.89
N TRP A 224 -15.82 8.00 2.59
CA TRP A 224 -16.55 8.83 1.64
C TRP A 224 -18.06 8.81 1.92
N PHE A 225 -18.62 7.62 2.17
CA PHE A 225 -20.03 7.45 2.48
C PHE A 225 -20.41 8.21 3.76
N ASP A 226 -19.62 8.05 4.83
CA ASP A 226 -19.82 8.78 6.08
C ASP A 226 -19.78 10.32 5.88
N LYS A 227 -18.82 10.80 5.09
CA LYS A 227 -18.74 12.22 4.75
C LYS A 227 -19.97 12.72 3.97
N LYS A 228 -20.51 11.90 3.07
CA LYS A 228 -21.72 12.23 2.29
C LYS A 228 -22.95 12.27 3.19
N ILE A 229 -23.15 11.29 4.04
CA ILE A 229 -24.28 11.23 4.99
C ILE A 229 -24.22 12.41 5.96
N GLN A 230 -23.05 12.71 6.55
CA GLN A 230 -22.91 13.84 7.49
C GLN A 230 -23.19 15.20 6.84
N LYS A 231 -23.01 15.34 5.53
CA LYS A 231 -23.32 16.55 4.76
C LYS A 231 -24.75 16.59 4.24
N ALA A 232 -25.46 15.48 4.25
CA ALA A 232 -26.83 15.42 3.77
C ALA A 232 -27.76 16.14 4.75
N ASP A 233 -28.61 17.01 4.25
CA ASP A 233 -29.72 17.59 5.04
C ASP A 233 -30.82 16.52 5.18
N LEU A 234 -30.90 15.92 6.34
CA LEU A 234 -31.93 14.93 6.66
C LEU A 234 -33.26 15.55 7.14
N SER A 235 -33.33 16.88 7.25
CA SER A 235 -34.55 17.58 7.69
C SER A 235 -35.78 17.23 6.85
N PRO A 236 -35.71 17.12 5.50
CA PRO A 236 -36.88 16.71 4.71
C PRO A 236 -37.35 15.28 5.03
N LEU A 237 -36.43 14.37 5.34
CA LEU A 237 -36.77 12.99 5.74
C LEU A 237 -37.54 12.98 7.05
N PHE A 238 -37.04 13.69 8.07
CA PHE A 238 -37.71 13.77 9.36
C PHE A 238 -39.07 14.45 9.26
N THR A 239 -39.17 15.49 8.44
CA THR A 239 -40.44 16.18 8.18
C THR A 239 -41.46 15.26 7.51
N ALA A 240 -41.03 14.45 6.54
CA ALA A 240 -41.91 13.48 5.87
C ALA A 240 -42.41 12.39 6.85
N ILE A 241 -41.57 11.93 7.77
CA ILE A 241 -41.94 10.98 8.82
C ILE A 241 -42.92 11.59 9.80
N GLU A 242 -42.68 12.84 10.26
CA GLU A 242 -43.56 13.52 11.20
C GLU A 242 -44.94 13.83 10.61
N MET A 243 -45.02 14.07 9.30
CA MET A 243 -46.25 14.37 8.59
C MET A 243 -46.94 13.13 8.01
N ASP A 244 -46.42 11.92 8.24
CA ASP A 244 -46.92 10.66 7.66
C ASP A 244 -46.97 10.68 6.12
N ASP A 245 -46.10 11.47 5.49
CA ASP A 245 -46.04 11.65 4.04
C ASP A 245 -45.13 10.59 3.39
N CYS A 246 -45.73 9.46 3.05
CA CYS A 246 -45.08 8.32 2.42
C CYS A 246 -44.47 8.66 1.04
N GLU A 247 -45.06 9.62 0.30
CA GLU A 247 -44.59 10.00 -1.02
C GLU A 247 -43.31 10.86 -0.90
N ALA A 248 -43.30 11.87 -0.02
CA ALA A 248 -42.12 12.67 0.26
C ALA A 248 -40.98 11.81 0.84
N PHE A 249 -41.29 10.84 1.71
CA PHE A 249 -40.32 9.87 2.22
C PHE A 249 -39.72 9.04 1.10
N GLY A 250 -40.56 8.45 0.25
CA GLY A 250 -40.13 7.62 -0.86
C GLY A 250 -39.26 8.40 -1.87
N ASN A 251 -39.65 9.61 -2.20
CA ASN A 251 -38.88 10.48 -3.10
C ASN A 251 -37.52 10.85 -2.49
N PHE A 252 -37.48 11.23 -1.21
CA PHE A 252 -36.22 11.55 -0.53
C PHE A 252 -35.24 10.34 -0.52
N VAL A 253 -35.75 9.15 -0.16
CA VAL A 253 -34.94 7.93 -0.14
C VAL A 253 -34.45 7.58 -1.54
N SER A 254 -35.32 7.68 -2.55
CA SER A 254 -34.92 7.43 -3.97
C SER A 254 -33.86 8.42 -4.45
N ASP A 255 -34.04 9.71 -4.15
CA ASP A 255 -33.06 10.74 -4.53
C ASP A 255 -31.69 10.53 -3.82
N GLN A 256 -31.72 10.15 -2.54
CA GLN A 256 -30.49 9.84 -1.82
C GLN A 256 -29.81 8.60 -2.37
N LEU A 257 -30.56 7.54 -2.67
CA LEU A 257 -30.02 6.33 -3.29
C LEU A 257 -29.43 6.64 -4.67
N LEU A 258 -30.13 7.38 -5.52
CA LEU A 258 -29.67 7.75 -6.87
C LEU A 258 -28.42 8.68 -6.85
N ASN A 259 -28.27 9.50 -5.79
CA ASN A 259 -27.11 10.40 -5.63
C ASN A 259 -25.96 9.78 -4.82
N THR A 260 -26.17 8.61 -4.20
CA THR A 260 -25.20 7.96 -3.31
C THR A 260 -24.70 6.65 -3.90
N ILE A 261 -25.49 6.03 -4.77
CA ILE A 261 -25.16 4.86 -5.57
C ILE A 261 -24.82 5.30 -6.99
#